data_4f6288d5379df468c5705977776ed212
#
_entry.id   4f6288d5379df468c5705977776ed212
#
_cell.length_a   1.000
_cell.length_b   1.000
_cell.length_c   1.000
_cell.angle_alpha   90.00
_cell.angle_beta   90.00
_cell.angle_gamma   90.00
#
_symmetry.space_group_name_H-M   'P 1'
#
loop_
_entity.id
_entity.type
_entity.pdbx_description
1 polymer ?
#
loop_
_entity_poly.entity_id
_entity_poly.type
_entity_poly.pdbx_seq_one_letter_code
_entity_poly.pdbx_strand_id
1 'polypeptide(L)'
;RFDEMKAIFNEQGKCPPVMMPSITDDDALATYYRDHSATFGYEQCVSIFMTVEVNSNGNVSLCRDYNDYVIGNIAEQSIKEIWNGEKARKFRGSLNKEGLMPVCRRCCGLMGF
;
A
#
# COMPACT_ATOMS: atom_id res chain seq x y z
N ARG A 1 -1.52 -12.48 22.72
CA ARG A 1 -2.41 -13.34 21.92
C ARG A 1 -3.53 -12.50 21.32
N PHE A 2 -4.08 -12.93 20.21
CA PHE A 2 -5.03 -12.12 19.43
C PHE A 2 -6.33 -11.83 20.21
N ASP A 3 -6.86 -12.83 20.89
CA ASP A 3 -8.09 -12.68 21.70
C ASP A 3 -7.87 -11.80 22.94
N GLU A 4 -6.72 -11.87 23.58
CA GLU A 4 -6.37 -10.99 24.71
C GLU A 4 -6.25 -9.53 24.24
N MET A 5 -5.66 -9.31 23.08
CA MET A 5 -5.57 -7.98 22.46
C MET A 5 -6.96 -7.43 22.12
N LYS A 6 -7.84 -8.26 21.52
CA LYS A 6 -9.23 -7.88 21.26
C LYS A 6 -9.99 -7.53 22.53
N ALA A 7 -9.81 -8.30 23.61
CA ALA A 7 -10.46 -8.04 24.90
C ALA A 7 -10.03 -6.66 25.46
N ILE A 8 -8.73 -6.35 25.45
CA ILE A 8 -8.21 -5.05 25.91
C ILE A 8 -8.80 -3.89 25.11
N PHE A 9 -8.89 -4.02 23.79
CA PHE A 9 -9.46 -2.98 22.93
C PHE A 9 -10.97 -2.81 23.15
N ASN A 10 -11.70 -3.89 23.37
CA ASN A 10 -13.13 -3.84 23.64
C ASN A 10 -13.45 -3.22 25.00
N GLU A 11 -12.58 -3.43 26.02
CA GLU A 11 -12.77 -2.84 27.35
C GLU A 11 -12.49 -1.33 27.39
N GLN A 12 -11.55 -0.86 26.59
CA GLN A 12 -11.09 0.54 26.62
C GLN A 12 -11.79 1.45 25.62
N GLY A 13 -12.53 0.91 24.64
CA GLY A 13 -12.86 1.66 23.45
C GLY A 13 -14.32 1.90 23.16
N LYS A 14 -14.66 3.16 23.01
CA LYS A 14 -15.86 3.60 22.28
C LYS A 14 -15.73 3.40 20.76
N CYS A 15 -14.55 2.96 20.28
CA CYS A 15 -14.27 2.74 18.88
C CYS A 15 -13.56 1.38 18.70
N PRO A 16 -14.16 0.42 18.00
CA PRO A 16 -13.52 -0.88 17.79
C PRO A 16 -12.25 -0.71 16.94
N PRO A 17 -11.18 -1.46 17.22
CA PRO A 17 -9.98 -1.41 16.42
C PRO A 17 -10.24 -1.99 15.03
N VAL A 18 -9.73 -1.31 14.00
CA VAL A 18 -9.70 -1.84 12.64
C VAL A 18 -8.30 -2.37 12.39
N MET A 19 -8.19 -3.67 12.13
CA MET A 19 -6.92 -4.29 11.78
C MET A 19 -6.77 -4.39 10.27
N MET A 20 -5.64 -3.95 9.78
CA MET A 20 -5.26 -4.01 8.37
C MET A 20 -3.89 -4.70 8.23
N PRO A 21 -3.78 -5.83 7.53
CA PRO A 21 -4.86 -6.60 6.92
C PRO A 21 -5.86 -7.15 7.92
N SER A 22 -7.00 -7.64 7.44
CA SER A 22 -8.02 -8.27 8.29
C SER A 22 -7.49 -9.58 8.90
N ILE A 23 -6.73 -9.46 9.99
CA ILE A 23 -6.24 -10.59 10.77
C ILE A 23 -7.33 -10.95 11.78
N THR A 24 -7.84 -12.18 11.70
CA THR A 24 -9.00 -12.62 12.46
C THR A 24 -8.68 -13.53 13.63
N ASP A 25 -7.52 -14.18 13.59
CA ASP A 25 -7.11 -15.21 14.55
C ASP A 25 -5.58 -15.32 14.65
N ASP A 26 -5.11 -16.17 15.57
CA ASP A 26 -3.68 -16.40 15.82
C ASP A 26 -2.97 -17.07 14.63
N ASP A 27 -3.67 -17.88 13.83
CA ASP A 27 -3.09 -18.54 12.66
C ASP A 27 -2.85 -17.54 11.51
N ALA A 28 -3.82 -16.65 11.28
CA ALA A 28 -3.66 -15.54 10.35
C ALA A 28 -2.52 -14.61 10.78
N LEU A 29 -2.41 -14.33 12.08
CA LEU A 29 -1.30 -13.55 12.64
C LEU A 29 0.04 -14.24 12.43
N ALA A 30 0.13 -15.54 12.69
CA ALA A 30 1.33 -16.33 12.46
C ALA A 30 1.72 -16.35 10.97
N THR A 31 0.74 -16.49 10.08
CA THR A 31 0.92 -16.43 8.62
C THR A 31 1.47 -15.07 8.20
N TYR A 32 0.93 -13.97 8.75
CA TYR A 32 1.41 -12.62 8.45
C TYR A 32 2.92 -12.45 8.69
N TYR A 33 3.45 -13.04 9.77
CA TYR A 33 4.87 -12.92 10.11
C TYR A 33 5.76 -13.98 9.47
N ARG A 34 5.24 -15.15 9.14
CA ARG A 34 6.04 -16.29 8.65
C ARG A 34 6.02 -16.44 7.14
N ASP A 35 4.89 -16.16 6.50
CA ASP A 35 4.71 -16.32 5.07
C ASP A 35 4.63 -14.94 4.38
N HIS A 36 5.78 -14.43 3.95
CA HIS A 36 5.85 -13.16 3.24
C HIS A 36 5.22 -13.18 1.84
N SER A 37 4.79 -14.34 1.35
CA SER A 37 4.05 -14.45 0.09
C SER A 37 2.54 -14.28 0.26
N ALA A 38 2.01 -14.44 1.47
CA ALA A 38 0.59 -14.30 1.76
C ALA A 38 0.10 -12.85 1.53
N THR A 39 -0.96 -12.70 0.75
CA THR A 39 -1.55 -11.41 0.37
C THR A 39 -2.82 -11.07 1.15
N PHE A 40 -3.37 -12.01 1.90
CA PHE A 40 -4.64 -11.87 2.65
C PHE A 40 -5.82 -11.39 1.78
N GLY A 41 -5.83 -11.79 0.50
CA GLY A 41 -6.85 -11.40 -0.48
C GLY A 41 -6.60 -10.06 -1.18
N TYR A 42 -5.53 -9.36 -0.85
CA TYR A 42 -5.14 -8.11 -1.51
C TYR A 42 -4.21 -8.41 -2.69
N GLU A 43 -4.77 -8.48 -3.89
CA GLU A 43 -4.03 -8.88 -5.09
C GLU A 43 -3.73 -7.72 -6.04
N GLN A 44 -4.37 -6.56 -5.84
CA GLN A 44 -4.22 -5.39 -6.69
C GLN A 44 -4.00 -4.13 -5.86
N CYS A 45 -3.08 -3.30 -6.30
CA CYS A 45 -2.83 -2.00 -5.70
C CYS A 45 -3.73 -0.94 -6.34
N VAL A 46 -4.67 -0.39 -5.58
CA VAL A 46 -5.56 0.70 -6.03
C VAL A 46 -4.91 2.06 -5.84
N SER A 47 -4.02 2.21 -4.86
CA SER A 47 -3.39 3.47 -4.47
C SER A 47 -2.70 4.18 -5.65
N ILE A 48 -1.98 3.44 -6.50
CA ILE A 48 -1.29 3.99 -7.69
C ILE A 48 -2.21 4.62 -8.75
N PHE A 49 -3.52 4.38 -8.65
CA PHE A 49 -4.54 4.96 -9.52
C PHE A 49 -5.29 6.12 -8.85
N MET A 50 -5.04 6.38 -7.57
CA MET A 50 -5.78 7.38 -6.79
C MET A 50 -4.88 8.50 -6.25
N THR A 51 -3.60 8.21 -5.98
CA THR A 51 -2.69 9.12 -5.29
C THR A 51 -1.37 9.32 -6.01
N VAL A 52 -0.71 10.41 -5.70
CA VAL A 52 0.71 10.66 -5.99
C VAL A 52 1.39 11.13 -4.72
N GLU A 53 2.66 10.80 -4.59
CA GLU A 53 3.54 11.34 -3.56
C GLU A 53 4.45 12.41 -4.18
N VAL A 54 4.51 13.56 -3.53
CA VAL A 54 5.40 14.66 -3.94
C VAL A 54 6.45 14.85 -2.87
N ASN A 55 7.69 14.60 -3.20
CA ASN A 55 8.82 14.78 -2.30
C ASN A 55 9.21 16.25 -2.17
N SER A 56 9.95 16.60 -1.11
CA SER A 56 10.40 17.98 -0.83
C SER A 56 11.24 18.61 -1.94
N ASN A 57 11.90 17.80 -2.78
CA ASN A 57 12.67 18.24 -3.95
C ASN A 57 11.81 18.38 -5.22
N GLY A 58 10.49 18.21 -5.12
CA GLY A 58 9.56 18.29 -6.25
C GLY A 58 9.41 16.99 -7.06
N ASN A 59 10.18 15.95 -6.77
CA ASN A 59 10.03 14.66 -7.43
C ASN A 59 8.68 14.02 -7.10
N VAL A 60 8.07 13.41 -8.09
CA VAL A 60 6.76 12.75 -7.98
C VAL A 60 6.91 11.26 -8.21
N SER A 61 6.27 10.46 -7.35
CA SER A 61 6.15 9.02 -7.48
C SER A 61 4.69 8.57 -7.32
N LEU A 62 4.36 7.36 -7.79
CA LEU A 62 3.02 6.77 -7.61
C LEU A 62 2.93 5.89 -6.36
N CYS A 63 4.05 5.52 -5.79
CA CYS A 63 4.12 4.62 -4.67
C CYS A 63 4.96 5.24 -3.56
N ARG A 64 4.40 5.33 -2.36
CA ARG A 64 5.07 5.85 -1.17
C ARG A 64 6.23 4.96 -0.72
N ASP A 65 6.06 3.64 -0.82
CA ASP A 65 7.04 2.67 -0.36
C ASP A 65 8.11 2.34 -1.44
N TYR A 66 7.89 2.83 -2.69
CA TYR A 66 8.84 2.72 -3.79
C TYR A 66 8.95 4.06 -4.53
N ASN A 67 9.41 5.08 -3.80
CA ASN A 67 9.55 6.45 -4.30
C ASN A 67 10.81 6.69 -5.14
N ASP A 68 11.71 5.72 -5.25
CA ASP A 68 12.86 5.76 -6.17
C ASP A 68 12.44 5.77 -7.65
N TYR A 69 11.24 5.25 -7.96
CA TYR A 69 10.70 5.34 -9.30
C TYR A 69 10.02 6.69 -9.52
N VAL A 70 10.84 7.69 -9.84
CA VAL A 70 10.41 9.05 -10.11
C VAL A 70 9.74 9.14 -11.48
N ILE A 71 8.46 9.56 -11.49
CA ILE A 71 7.67 9.72 -12.73
C ILE A 71 7.71 11.12 -13.34
N GLY A 72 8.15 12.12 -12.60
CA GLY A 72 8.32 13.51 -13.02
C GLY A 72 8.68 14.43 -11.87
N ASN A 73 8.76 15.74 -12.15
CA ASN A 73 9.03 16.77 -11.16
C ASN A 73 8.06 17.95 -11.33
N ILE A 74 7.46 18.42 -10.23
CA ILE A 74 6.46 19.50 -10.25
C ILE A 74 7.06 20.88 -10.60
N ALA A 75 8.38 21.05 -10.52
CA ALA A 75 9.04 22.26 -10.98
C ALA A 75 9.14 22.33 -12.53
N GLU A 76 9.01 21.19 -13.21
CA GLU A 76 9.20 21.08 -14.67
C GLU A 76 7.90 20.83 -15.42
N GLN A 77 6.94 20.15 -14.79
CA GLN A 77 5.70 19.69 -15.41
C GLN A 77 4.51 19.84 -14.47
N SER A 78 3.32 20.03 -15.02
CA SER A 78 2.10 19.98 -14.23
C SER A 78 1.82 18.57 -13.71
N ILE A 79 1.14 18.46 -12.58
CA ILE A 79 0.76 17.15 -12.00
C ILE A 79 -0.09 16.32 -12.97
N LYS A 80 -0.91 16.97 -13.81
CA LYS A 80 -1.72 16.31 -14.84
C LYS A 80 -0.87 15.67 -15.93
N GLU A 81 0.20 16.34 -16.36
CA GLU A 81 1.14 15.81 -17.35
C GLU A 81 1.94 14.64 -16.77
N ILE A 82 2.43 14.80 -15.54
CA ILE A 82 3.16 13.75 -14.81
C ILE A 82 2.27 12.50 -14.64
N TRP A 83 1.03 12.70 -14.18
CA TRP A 83 0.06 11.63 -13.95
C TRP A 83 -0.26 10.82 -15.21
N ASN A 84 -0.37 11.49 -16.35
CA ASN A 84 -0.66 10.89 -17.64
C ASN A 84 0.60 10.59 -18.47
N GLY A 85 1.78 10.84 -17.92
CA GLY A 85 3.06 10.64 -18.57
C GLY A 85 3.38 9.16 -18.82
N GLU A 86 4.34 8.93 -19.70
CA GLU A 86 4.75 7.59 -20.09
C GLU A 86 5.24 6.75 -18.90
N LYS A 87 6.06 7.33 -18.02
CA LYS A 87 6.57 6.64 -16.83
C LYS A 87 5.47 6.20 -15.88
N ALA A 88 4.46 7.06 -15.66
CA ALA A 88 3.32 6.73 -14.81
C ALA A 88 2.48 5.59 -15.40
N ARG A 89 2.21 5.65 -16.72
CA ARG A 89 1.48 4.58 -17.43
C ARG A 89 2.26 3.26 -17.42
N LYS A 90 3.57 3.32 -17.63
CA LYS A 90 4.44 2.14 -17.60
C LYS A 90 4.44 1.48 -16.23
N PHE A 91 4.54 2.26 -15.15
CA PHE A 91 4.49 1.74 -13.78
C PHE A 91 3.16 1.04 -13.46
N ARG A 92 2.03 1.68 -13.79
CA ARG A 92 0.71 1.07 -13.61
C ARG A 92 0.53 -0.19 -14.47
N GLY A 93 1.01 -0.14 -15.71
CA GLY A 93 0.96 -1.25 -16.63
C GLY A 93 1.77 -2.46 -16.18
N SER A 94 2.95 -2.25 -15.58
CA SER A 94 3.78 -3.35 -15.05
C SER A 94 3.07 -4.05 -13.89
N LEU A 95 2.51 -3.31 -12.93
CA LEU A 95 1.78 -3.90 -11.82
C LEU A 95 0.51 -4.65 -12.25
N ASN A 96 -0.18 -4.16 -13.27
CA ASN A 96 -1.33 -4.87 -13.83
C ASN A 96 -0.95 -6.16 -14.57
N LYS A 97 0.20 -6.16 -15.25
CA LYS A 97 0.65 -7.28 -16.09
C LYS A 97 1.43 -8.33 -15.29
N GLU A 98 2.32 -7.87 -14.42
CA GLU A 98 3.29 -8.72 -13.72
C GLU A 98 2.83 -9.04 -12.28
N GLY A 99 1.80 -8.34 -11.79
CA GLY A 99 1.29 -8.46 -10.43
C GLY A 99 2.07 -7.62 -9.42
N LEU A 100 1.78 -7.87 -8.16
CA LEU A 100 2.36 -7.14 -7.03
C LEU A 100 3.84 -7.47 -6.84
N MET A 101 4.67 -6.46 -6.65
CA MET A 101 6.06 -6.62 -6.23
C MET A 101 6.14 -7.23 -4.82
N PRO A 102 7.25 -7.91 -4.46
CA PRO A 102 7.41 -8.47 -3.10
C PRO A 102 7.16 -7.45 -1.97
N VAL A 103 7.61 -6.21 -2.14
CA VAL A 103 7.39 -5.12 -1.17
C VAL A 103 5.91 -4.78 -0.97
N CYS A 104 5.08 -4.96 -1.99
CA CYS A 104 3.65 -4.67 -1.91
C CYS A 104 2.90 -5.55 -0.91
N ARG A 105 3.38 -6.78 -0.67
CA ARG A 105 2.70 -7.78 0.16
C ARG A 105 2.68 -7.44 1.66
N ARG A 106 3.35 -6.39 2.07
CA ARG A 106 3.34 -5.86 3.45
C ARG A 106 3.13 -4.35 3.49
N CYS A 107 2.67 -3.82 2.37
CA CYS A 107 2.43 -2.39 2.21
C CYS A 107 1.10 -1.99 2.85
N CYS A 108 1.13 -0.97 3.71
CA CYS A 108 -0.08 -0.40 4.30
C CYS A 108 -0.99 0.26 3.25
N GLY A 109 -0.44 0.75 2.15
CA GLY A 109 -1.22 1.30 1.03
C GLY A 109 -1.98 0.24 0.23
N LEU A 110 -1.49 -1.01 0.20
CA LEU A 110 -2.21 -2.12 -0.41
C LEU A 110 -3.36 -2.60 0.49
N MET A 111 -3.08 -2.71 1.79
CA MET A 111 -3.96 -3.37 2.76
C MET A 111 -4.87 -2.39 3.51
N GLY A 112 -4.66 -1.10 3.35
CA GLY A 112 -5.35 -0.04 4.09
C GLY A 112 -6.46 0.68 3.32
N PHE A 113 -6.73 0.31 2.07
CA PHE A 113 -7.79 0.91 1.25
C PHE A 113 -8.87 -0.10 0.90
#